data_c997aa825473f8d8fd30cd0b05d35f4f
#
_entry.id   c997aa825473f8d8fd30cd0b05d35f4f
#
_cell.length_a   1.000
_cell.length_b   1.000
_cell.length_c   1.000
_cell.angle_alpha   90.00
_cell.angle_beta   90.00
_cell.angle_gamma   90.00
#
_symmetry.space_group_name_H-M   'P 1'
#
loop_
_entity.id
_entity.type
_entity.pdbx_description
1 polymer ?
#
loop_
_entity_poly.entity_id
_entity_poly.type
_entity_poly.pdbx_seq_one_letter_code
_entity_poly.pdbx_strand_id
1 'polypeptide(L)'
;GELKKNDMDKIRTGLAAYGMSDTQIQQELAKRMKQEGGSVGSQATATDAKVSDRVMPVIDEGQSLEAQRRNNLPASAMENTVFGHEIFSNKNLSFAPDLNIPTPKDYVLSAGDELLINVWGDSELNLKLKISPDGTILVPNLGPVSVSGLTIAGAETRLRQELSQIMSTLSGSGEGNTFVSVSLSQIRSMKVNIVGEVVAPGTYTLPSFATLFNALYAAGGVNKIGSLRSIKVYRNSKEIANLDVYDYLLNGKYTTNVRLEENDMIMVGPYDQLAVVRGKVKRNRIFELRKGETLKQLLDMAGGFTGDAYTKDVQVKRKSDSRYQISTVSEDKFASFVMQDGDSLQVDSVIPFYENRLVVTGAVWRPGGILTA
;
A
#
# COMPACT_ATOMS: atom_id res chain seq x y z
N GLY A 1 17.10 -40.38 22.02
CA GLY A 1 17.63 -40.68 20.65
C GLY A 1 16.95 -41.89 20.02
N GLU A 2 16.52 -42.91 20.78
CA GLU A 2 15.95 -44.15 20.21
C GLU A 2 14.45 -44.09 19.88
N LEU A 3 13.68 -43.27 20.55
CA LEU A 3 12.25 -43.07 20.26
C LEU A 3 12.01 -42.43 18.91
N LYS A 4 12.88 -41.54 18.46
CA LYS A 4 12.76 -40.87 17.15
C LYS A 4 13.03 -41.77 15.95
N LYS A 5 13.82 -42.82 16.11
CA LYS A 5 14.17 -43.74 15.00
C LYS A 5 13.02 -44.67 14.65
N ASN A 6 12.31 -45.17 15.66
CA ASN A 6 11.16 -46.09 15.51
C ASN A 6 9.95 -45.39 14.88
N ASP A 7 9.75 -44.09 15.17
CA ASP A 7 8.65 -43.32 14.60
C ASP A 7 8.95 -42.94 13.13
N MET A 8 10.19 -42.69 12.79
CA MET A 8 10.63 -42.45 11.41
C MET A 8 10.45 -43.67 10.51
N ASP A 9 10.74 -44.87 11.03
CA ASP A 9 10.55 -46.11 10.28
C ASP A 9 9.07 -46.44 10.06
N LYS A 10 8.19 -46.14 11.03
CA LYS A 10 6.74 -46.29 10.87
C LYS A 10 6.16 -45.30 9.82
N ILE A 11 6.61 -44.07 9.84
CA ILE A 11 6.20 -43.06 8.83
C ILE A 11 6.68 -43.48 7.43
N ARG A 12 7.90 -43.95 7.31
CA ARG A 12 8.46 -44.44 6.05
C ARG A 12 7.67 -45.61 5.48
N THR A 13 7.32 -46.59 6.33
CA THR A 13 6.52 -47.76 5.93
C THR A 13 5.09 -47.36 5.54
N GLY A 14 4.50 -46.41 6.25
CA GLY A 14 3.16 -45.89 5.92
C GLY A 14 3.13 -45.14 4.57
N LEU A 15 4.12 -44.31 4.28
CA LEU A 15 4.18 -43.52 3.03
C LEU A 15 4.51 -44.44 1.82
N ALA A 16 5.30 -45.48 2.03
CA ALA A 16 5.58 -46.48 0.98
C ALA A 16 4.32 -47.27 0.60
N ALA A 17 3.43 -47.55 1.56
CA ALA A 17 2.14 -48.21 1.30
C ALA A 17 1.16 -47.39 0.45
N TYR A 18 1.33 -46.07 0.37
CA TYR A 18 0.58 -45.15 -0.50
C TYR A 18 1.21 -44.95 -1.88
N GLY A 19 2.23 -45.72 -2.26
CA GLY A 19 2.82 -45.69 -3.61
C GLY A 19 3.76 -44.50 -3.86
N MET A 20 4.28 -43.86 -2.83
CA MET A 20 5.25 -42.76 -2.97
C MET A 20 6.66 -43.31 -3.24
N SER A 21 7.39 -42.65 -4.12
CA SER A 21 8.79 -43.00 -4.43
C SER A 21 9.73 -42.65 -3.24
N ASP A 22 10.87 -43.34 -3.13
CA ASP A 22 11.85 -43.09 -2.07
C ASP A 22 12.33 -41.64 -1.99
N THR A 23 12.42 -40.96 -3.11
CA THR A 23 12.76 -39.53 -3.18
C THR A 23 11.66 -38.62 -2.61
N GLN A 24 10.41 -38.93 -2.83
CA GLN A 24 9.26 -38.21 -2.27
C GLN A 24 9.11 -38.45 -0.77
N ILE A 25 9.38 -39.68 -0.31
CA ILE A 25 9.40 -40.05 1.12
C ILE A 25 10.51 -39.29 1.87
N GLN A 26 11.69 -39.17 1.27
CA GLN A 26 12.81 -38.40 1.84
C GLN A 26 12.50 -36.90 1.96
N GLN A 27 11.83 -36.32 0.95
CA GLN A 27 11.40 -34.92 0.98
C GLN A 27 10.35 -34.64 2.04
N GLU A 28 9.38 -35.53 2.21
CA GLU A 28 8.30 -35.39 3.20
C GLU A 28 8.82 -35.57 4.65
N LEU A 29 9.78 -36.47 4.86
CA LEU A 29 10.47 -36.64 6.13
C LEU A 29 11.30 -35.39 6.49
N ALA A 30 12.02 -34.83 5.52
CA ALA A 30 12.82 -33.61 5.73
C ALA A 30 11.92 -32.39 6.07
N LYS A 31 10.73 -32.34 5.48
CA LYS A 31 9.73 -31.29 5.74
C LYS A 31 9.16 -31.35 7.16
N ARG A 32 8.83 -32.55 7.62
CA ARG A 32 8.35 -32.79 8.99
C ARG A 32 9.42 -32.54 10.06
N MET A 33 10.67 -32.91 9.79
CA MET A 33 11.79 -32.61 10.69
C MET A 33 12.06 -31.12 10.86
N LYS A 34 11.80 -30.30 9.83
CA LYS A 34 11.86 -28.84 9.92
C LYS A 34 10.71 -28.22 10.71
N GLN A 35 9.54 -28.84 10.76
CA GLN A 35 8.40 -28.37 11.55
C GLN A 35 8.50 -28.69 13.05
N GLU A 36 9.16 -29.77 13.45
CA GLU A 36 9.30 -30.17 14.86
C GLU A 36 10.53 -29.58 15.57
N GLY A 37 11.42 -28.89 14.85
CA GLY A 37 12.63 -28.27 15.40
C GLY A 37 12.43 -26.97 16.18
N GLY A 38 11.21 -26.53 16.41
CA GLY A 38 10.90 -25.24 17.01
C GLY A 38 10.07 -25.31 18.30
N SER A 39 10.55 -25.97 19.36
CA SER A 39 10.06 -25.65 20.73
C SER A 39 10.84 -26.43 21.78
N VAL A 40 11.79 -25.78 22.42
CA VAL A 40 12.22 -26.11 23.78
C VAL A 40 12.15 -24.83 24.59
N GLY A 41 11.33 -24.88 25.66
CA GLY A 41 11.02 -23.76 26.50
C GLY A 41 12.19 -23.28 27.38
N SER A 42 12.10 -22.04 27.76
CA SER A 42 12.70 -21.48 28.97
C SER A 42 11.70 -20.56 29.63
N GLN A 43 11.46 -20.82 30.89
CA GLN A 43 10.71 -19.97 31.82
C GLN A 43 11.33 -18.56 31.81
N ALA A 44 10.53 -17.56 31.55
CA ALA A 44 10.90 -16.16 31.72
C ALA A 44 10.12 -15.59 32.91
N THR A 45 10.86 -15.20 33.91
CA THR A 45 10.45 -14.27 34.98
C THR A 45 10.10 -12.91 34.36
N ALA A 46 8.98 -12.35 34.84
CA ALA A 46 8.53 -11.03 34.49
C ALA A 46 9.52 -9.95 34.93
N THR A 47 10.03 -9.17 33.99
CA THR A 47 10.42 -7.77 34.18
C THR A 47 10.69 -7.12 32.81
N ASP A 48 10.15 -5.90 32.66
CA ASP A 48 10.43 -4.93 31.60
C ASP A 48 9.87 -5.21 30.19
N ALA A 49 8.69 -4.66 29.95
CA ALA A 49 8.16 -4.42 28.62
C ALA A 49 9.04 -3.37 27.89
N LYS A 50 10.10 -3.81 27.23
CA LYS A 50 10.76 -3.01 26.19
C LYS A 50 9.82 -2.96 24.98
N VAL A 51 9.36 -1.76 24.68
CA VAL A 51 8.74 -1.44 23.40
C VAL A 51 9.68 -1.96 22.29
N SER A 52 9.25 -3.00 21.60
CA SER A 52 10.01 -3.56 20.48
C SER A 52 9.96 -2.53 19.36
N ASP A 53 11.09 -1.89 19.08
CA ASP A 53 11.35 -1.21 17.82
C ASP A 53 11.16 -2.24 16.70
N ARG A 54 9.98 -2.23 16.07
CA ARG A 54 9.82 -2.95 14.81
C ARG A 54 10.58 -2.16 13.75
N VAL A 55 11.85 -2.47 13.63
CA VAL A 55 12.68 -2.11 12.48
C VAL A 55 11.97 -2.65 11.24
N MET A 56 11.74 -1.79 10.25
CA MET A 56 11.19 -2.20 8.97
C MET A 56 12.01 -3.39 8.44
N PRO A 57 11.38 -4.49 7.98
CA PRO A 57 12.13 -5.64 7.52
C PRO A 57 12.98 -5.22 6.30
N VAL A 58 14.28 -5.45 6.41
CA VAL A 58 15.22 -5.39 5.29
C VAL A 58 14.73 -6.43 4.28
N ILE A 59 14.43 -6.00 3.06
CA ILE A 59 13.97 -6.88 1.97
C ILE A 59 15.15 -7.76 1.57
N ASP A 60 15.07 -9.04 1.90
CA ASP A 60 16.00 -10.07 1.44
C ASP A 60 15.72 -10.34 -0.05
N GLU A 61 16.69 -10.08 -0.92
CA GLU A 61 16.61 -10.27 -2.38
C GLU A 61 16.34 -11.72 -2.80
N GLY A 62 16.47 -12.71 -1.88
CA GLY A 62 16.23 -14.13 -2.16
C GLY A 62 14.74 -14.53 -2.30
N GLN A 63 13.78 -13.68 -1.95
CA GLN A 63 12.35 -14.00 -1.96
C GLN A 63 11.59 -13.64 -3.25
N SER A 64 12.27 -13.24 -4.33
CA SER A 64 11.64 -12.69 -5.54
C SER A 64 10.76 -13.68 -6.33
N LEU A 65 11.05 -14.98 -6.29
CA LEU A 65 10.34 -16.00 -7.08
C LEU A 65 8.99 -16.42 -6.49
N GLU A 66 8.83 -16.44 -5.17
CA GLU A 66 7.54 -16.71 -4.53
C GLU A 66 6.59 -15.49 -4.59
N ALA A 67 7.14 -14.29 -4.55
CA ALA A 67 6.38 -13.06 -4.73
C ALA A 67 5.85 -12.94 -6.17
N GLN A 68 6.63 -13.33 -7.18
CA GLN A 68 6.20 -13.37 -8.58
C GLN A 68 5.08 -14.39 -8.82
N ARG A 69 5.07 -15.53 -8.12
CA ARG A 69 3.99 -16.51 -8.19
C ARG A 69 2.68 -16.02 -7.57
N ARG A 70 2.71 -15.15 -6.57
CA ARG A 70 1.50 -14.57 -5.95
C ARG A 70 0.92 -13.41 -6.76
N ASN A 71 1.72 -12.69 -7.53
CA ASN A 71 1.25 -11.63 -8.41
C ASN A 71 0.59 -12.15 -9.70
N ASN A 72 0.83 -13.41 -10.05
CA ASN A 72 0.13 -14.11 -11.13
C ASN A 72 -1.03 -14.94 -10.58
N LEU A 73 -1.85 -14.36 -9.70
CA LEU A 73 -3.15 -14.96 -9.41
C LEU A 73 -3.92 -15.09 -10.72
N PRO A 74 -4.44 -16.28 -11.05
CA PRO A 74 -5.26 -16.45 -12.26
C PRO A 74 -6.40 -15.43 -12.20
N ALA A 75 -6.79 -14.87 -13.34
CA ALA A 75 -7.84 -13.87 -13.44
C ALA A 75 -9.11 -14.25 -12.65
N SER A 76 -9.44 -15.54 -12.61
CA SER A 76 -10.53 -16.10 -11.81
C SER A 76 -10.39 -15.93 -10.29
N ALA A 77 -9.17 -15.87 -9.76
CA ALA A 77 -8.95 -15.62 -8.33
C ALA A 77 -9.09 -14.13 -7.98
N MET A 78 -8.77 -13.25 -8.92
CA MET A 78 -8.98 -11.80 -8.77
C MET A 78 -10.46 -11.41 -8.80
N GLU A 79 -11.28 -12.13 -9.54
CA GLU A 79 -12.72 -11.86 -9.67
C GLU A 79 -13.49 -11.86 -8.34
N ASN A 80 -12.98 -12.58 -7.34
CA ASN A 80 -13.59 -12.70 -6.01
C ASN A 80 -12.91 -11.82 -4.95
N THR A 81 -12.09 -10.85 -5.36
CA THR A 81 -11.43 -9.92 -4.45
C THR A 81 -11.99 -8.51 -4.61
N VAL A 82 -12.04 -7.77 -3.50
CA VAL A 82 -12.40 -6.35 -3.53
C VAL A 82 -11.30 -5.57 -4.23
N PHE A 83 -11.71 -4.75 -5.21
CA PHE A 83 -10.78 -3.93 -5.99
C PHE A 83 -9.98 -3.00 -5.09
N GLY A 84 -8.67 -2.95 -5.28
CA GLY A 84 -7.76 -2.05 -4.58
C GLY A 84 -7.16 -2.60 -3.28
N HIS A 85 -7.71 -3.65 -2.67
CA HIS A 85 -7.12 -4.24 -1.45
C HIS A 85 -5.71 -4.80 -1.69
N GLU A 86 -5.41 -5.20 -2.92
CA GLU A 86 -4.10 -5.71 -3.32
C GLU A 86 -2.99 -4.66 -3.32
N ILE A 87 -3.31 -3.36 -3.33
CA ILE A 87 -2.29 -2.29 -3.40
C ILE A 87 -1.30 -2.34 -2.24
N PHE A 88 -1.80 -2.67 -1.03
CA PHE A 88 -0.95 -2.75 0.16
C PHE A 88 -0.36 -4.15 0.39
N SER A 89 -0.90 -5.18 -0.25
CA SER A 89 -0.41 -6.56 -0.15
C SER A 89 0.59 -6.94 -1.24
N ASN A 90 0.74 -6.09 -2.26
CA ASN A 90 1.69 -6.31 -3.35
C ASN A 90 3.11 -5.99 -2.89
N LYS A 91 3.93 -7.02 -2.70
CA LYS A 91 5.32 -6.89 -2.25
C LYS A 91 6.23 -6.11 -3.23
N ASN A 92 5.81 -5.98 -4.49
CA ASN A 92 6.57 -5.23 -5.51
C ASN A 92 6.22 -3.73 -5.51
N LEU A 93 5.16 -3.31 -4.83
CA LEU A 93 4.82 -1.92 -4.63
C LEU A 93 5.26 -1.52 -3.22
N SER A 94 6.25 -0.67 -3.11
CA SER A 94 6.68 -0.13 -1.84
C SER A 94 6.19 1.30 -1.69
N PHE A 95 5.39 1.53 -0.65
CA PHE A 95 5.10 2.87 -0.14
C PHE A 95 5.96 3.16 1.10
N ALA A 96 7.08 2.43 1.25
CA ALA A 96 8.05 2.76 2.27
C ALA A 96 8.60 4.17 2.04
N PRO A 97 8.75 5.00 3.08
CA PRO A 97 9.38 6.30 2.92
C PRO A 97 10.81 6.11 2.43
N ASP A 98 11.15 6.72 1.30
CA ASP A 98 12.52 6.69 0.81
C ASP A 98 13.35 7.71 1.61
N LEU A 99 14.29 7.21 2.39
CA LEU A 99 15.18 8.02 3.22
C LEU A 99 16.29 8.71 2.39
N ASN A 100 16.46 8.32 1.12
CA ASN A 100 17.47 8.86 0.21
C ASN A 100 16.92 9.93 -0.73
N ILE A 101 15.66 10.33 -0.58
CA ILE A 101 15.10 11.43 -1.37
C ILE A 101 15.77 12.75 -0.96
N PRO A 102 16.18 13.59 -1.92
CA PRO A 102 16.65 14.95 -1.60
C PRO A 102 15.64 15.66 -0.71
N THR A 103 16.12 16.24 0.38
CA THR A 103 15.25 16.95 1.33
C THR A 103 14.47 18.03 0.59
N PRO A 104 13.15 18.11 0.76
CA PRO A 104 12.34 19.17 0.16
C PRO A 104 12.85 20.54 0.57
N LYS A 105 12.87 21.49 -0.37
CA LYS A 105 13.37 22.86 -0.10
C LYS A 105 12.58 23.59 0.98
N ASP A 106 11.33 23.23 1.15
CA ASP A 106 10.38 23.74 2.15
C ASP A 106 10.42 22.99 3.49
N TYR A 107 11.35 22.01 3.63
CA TYR A 107 11.47 21.27 4.88
C TYR A 107 11.90 22.20 6.01
N VAL A 108 11.08 22.21 7.07
CA VAL A 108 11.33 23.01 8.28
C VAL A 108 11.99 22.13 9.35
N LEU A 109 13.17 22.55 9.76
CA LEU A 109 13.97 21.87 10.78
C LEU A 109 13.26 21.90 12.14
N SER A 110 13.40 20.81 12.88
CA SER A 110 12.80 20.69 14.21
C SER A 110 13.67 19.81 15.12
N ALA A 111 13.35 19.82 16.41
CA ALA A 111 13.99 18.96 17.40
C ALA A 111 14.01 17.49 16.95
N GLY A 112 15.17 16.85 17.09
CA GLY A 112 15.40 15.46 16.69
C GLY A 112 16.00 15.26 15.30
N ASP A 113 15.94 16.26 14.40
CA ASP A 113 16.65 16.22 13.12
C ASP A 113 18.16 16.26 13.34
N GLU A 114 18.93 15.62 12.47
CA GLU A 114 20.40 15.65 12.49
C GLU A 114 20.92 16.38 11.27
N LEU A 115 21.71 17.43 11.51
CA LEU A 115 22.34 18.22 10.46
C LEU A 115 23.78 17.76 10.22
N LEU A 116 24.17 17.71 8.95
CA LEU A 116 25.55 17.62 8.50
C LEU A 116 25.98 19.02 8.05
N ILE A 117 26.93 19.59 8.78
CA ILE A 117 27.52 20.90 8.52
C ILE A 117 28.91 20.68 7.98
N ASN A 118 29.12 21.05 6.72
CA ASN A 118 30.41 20.99 6.06
C ASN A 118 30.94 22.41 5.84
N VAL A 119 32.15 22.66 6.32
CA VAL A 119 32.89 23.87 6.05
C VAL A 119 34.17 23.48 5.32
N TRP A 120 34.48 24.17 4.21
CA TRP A 120 35.66 23.87 3.41
C TRP A 120 36.27 25.16 2.84
N GLY A 121 37.52 25.08 2.43
CA GLY A 121 38.33 26.17 1.94
C GLY A 121 39.55 26.41 2.84
N ASP A 122 39.75 27.62 3.28
CA ASP A 122 40.88 27.95 4.21
C ASP A 122 40.69 27.35 5.59
N SER A 123 39.50 26.91 5.94
CA SER A 123 39.18 26.18 7.19
C SER A 123 38.32 24.97 6.83
N GLU A 124 38.59 23.80 7.47
CA GLU A 124 37.84 22.59 7.31
C GLU A 124 37.16 22.19 8.61
N LEU A 125 35.83 21.93 8.54
CA LEU A 125 35.05 21.48 9.68
C LEU A 125 33.88 20.60 9.16
N ASN A 126 33.79 19.37 9.66
CA ASN A 126 32.70 18.45 9.36
C ASN A 126 32.02 18.06 10.67
N LEU A 127 30.77 18.48 10.84
CA LEU A 127 30.01 18.20 12.05
C LEU A 127 28.70 17.51 11.74
N LYS A 128 28.39 16.50 12.53
CA LYS A 128 27.04 15.93 12.63
C LYS A 128 26.43 16.30 13.94
N LEU A 129 25.40 17.13 13.91
CA LEU A 129 24.79 17.69 15.10
C LEU A 129 23.27 17.46 15.10
N LYS A 130 22.78 16.88 16.20
CA LYS A 130 21.36 16.68 16.42
C LYS A 130 20.72 17.89 17.03
N ILE A 131 19.56 18.31 16.52
CA ILE A 131 18.79 19.42 17.08
C ILE A 131 18.21 18.99 18.44
N SER A 132 18.54 19.73 19.50
CA SER A 132 18.03 19.47 20.84
C SER A 132 16.53 19.72 20.96
N PRO A 133 15.88 19.29 22.05
CA PRO A 133 14.47 19.62 22.31
C PRO A 133 14.21 21.14 22.37
N ASP A 134 15.20 21.93 22.74
CA ASP A 134 15.12 23.41 22.79
C ASP A 134 15.27 24.06 21.40
N GLY A 135 15.40 23.26 20.34
CA GLY A 135 15.51 23.72 18.96
C GLY A 135 16.89 24.25 18.58
N THR A 136 17.93 23.94 19.36
CA THR A 136 19.31 24.39 19.14
C THR A 136 20.22 23.22 18.75
N ILE A 137 21.31 23.54 18.05
CA ILE A 137 22.48 22.66 17.89
C ILE A 137 23.65 23.21 18.67
N LEU A 138 24.46 22.35 19.27
CA LEU A 138 25.66 22.76 20.00
C LEU A 138 26.87 22.70 19.06
N VAL A 139 27.29 23.87 18.58
CA VAL A 139 28.44 24.00 17.69
C VAL A 139 29.70 24.14 18.52
N PRO A 140 30.76 23.31 18.33
CA PRO A 140 32.01 23.42 19.05
C PRO A 140 32.64 24.84 18.94
N ASN A 141 33.14 25.36 20.02
CA ASN A 141 33.76 26.70 20.16
C ASN A 141 32.80 27.90 19.90
N LEU A 142 31.56 27.68 19.49
CA LEU A 142 30.55 28.72 19.26
C LEU A 142 29.45 28.68 20.33
N GLY A 143 29.04 27.45 20.73
CA GLY A 143 27.94 27.27 21.65
C GLY A 143 26.63 26.92 20.98
N PRO A 144 25.46 27.13 21.64
CA PRO A 144 24.17 26.77 21.13
C PRO A 144 23.68 27.74 20.05
N VAL A 145 23.31 27.22 18.88
CA VAL A 145 22.71 27.97 17.76
C VAL A 145 21.29 27.50 17.52
N SER A 146 20.32 28.41 17.55
CA SER A 146 18.92 28.09 17.27
C SER A 146 18.69 27.91 15.77
N VAL A 147 18.19 26.72 15.39
CA VAL A 147 17.92 26.33 13.99
C VAL A 147 16.51 25.78 13.77
N SER A 148 15.79 25.45 14.83
CA SER A 148 14.42 24.98 14.76
C SER A 148 13.50 26.05 14.17
N GLY A 149 12.56 25.63 13.29
CA GLY A 149 11.67 26.55 12.58
C GLY A 149 12.27 27.17 11.32
N LEU A 150 13.57 26.98 11.06
CA LEU A 150 14.22 27.42 9.81
C LEU A 150 14.16 26.35 8.73
N THR A 151 14.19 26.76 7.48
CA THR A 151 14.51 25.87 6.36
C THR A 151 16.01 25.55 6.36
N ILE A 152 16.44 24.56 5.59
CA ILE A 152 17.86 24.22 5.45
C ILE A 152 18.67 25.43 4.98
N ALA A 153 18.17 26.17 3.99
CA ALA A 153 18.81 27.40 3.52
C ALA A 153 18.85 28.50 4.57
N GLY A 154 17.78 28.62 5.38
CA GLY A 154 17.75 29.54 6.52
C GLY A 154 18.76 29.16 7.60
N ALA A 155 18.90 27.88 7.91
CA ALA A 155 19.88 27.38 8.86
C ALA A 155 21.32 27.55 8.33
N GLU A 156 21.57 27.36 7.06
CA GLU A 156 22.86 27.62 6.43
C GLU A 156 23.26 29.11 6.57
N THR A 157 22.33 30.01 6.24
CA THR A 157 22.56 31.45 6.39
C THR A 157 22.84 31.82 7.85
N ARG A 158 22.05 31.29 8.78
CA ARG A 158 22.24 31.51 10.21
C ARG A 158 23.59 31.01 10.71
N LEU A 159 23.94 29.77 10.35
CA LEU A 159 25.21 29.17 10.74
C LEU A 159 26.41 29.89 10.13
N ARG A 160 26.33 30.33 8.88
CA ARG A 160 27.38 31.14 8.25
C ARG A 160 27.60 32.45 9.03
N GLN A 161 26.54 33.12 9.45
CA GLN A 161 26.62 34.34 10.23
C GLN A 161 27.26 34.11 11.60
N GLU A 162 26.84 33.05 12.31
CA GLU A 162 27.38 32.73 13.63
C GLU A 162 28.84 32.24 13.57
N LEU A 163 29.18 31.40 12.61
CA LEU A 163 30.55 30.90 12.41
C LEU A 163 31.51 32.02 11.99
N SER A 164 31.04 33.06 11.30
CA SER A 164 31.88 34.23 10.95
C SER A 164 32.43 34.98 12.17
N GLN A 165 31.82 34.80 13.35
CA GLN A 165 32.32 35.40 14.61
C GLN A 165 33.58 34.70 15.13
N ILE A 166 33.76 33.40 14.81
CA ILE A 166 34.89 32.60 15.26
C ILE A 166 35.89 32.24 14.16
N MET A 167 35.46 32.35 12.89
CA MET A 167 36.28 32.06 11.71
C MET A 167 36.40 33.33 10.85
N SER A 168 37.51 34.00 10.96
CA SER A 168 37.78 35.26 10.20
C SER A 168 37.78 35.08 8.70
N THR A 169 38.04 33.87 8.22
CA THR A 169 38.00 33.48 6.77
C THR A 169 36.57 33.38 6.19
N LEU A 170 35.54 33.41 7.05
CA LEU A 170 34.12 33.45 6.65
C LEU A 170 33.58 34.90 6.58
N SER A 171 34.39 35.89 6.93
CA SER A 171 33.98 37.31 6.95
C SER A 171 33.49 37.76 5.60
N GLY A 172 32.28 38.33 5.51
CA GLY A 172 31.56 38.71 4.29
C GLY A 172 32.15 39.87 3.46
N SER A 173 33.43 40.14 3.55
CA SER A 173 34.13 41.18 2.78
C SER A 173 34.73 40.70 1.43
N GLY A 174 34.27 39.53 0.90
CA GLY A 174 34.56 39.13 -0.49
C GLY A 174 35.91 38.46 -0.72
N GLU A 175 36.81 38.38 0.24
CA GLU A 175 38.13 37.75 0.10
C GLU A 175 38.30 36.43 0.85
N GLY A 176 37.30 35.97 1.57
CA GLY A 176 37.33 34.69 2.29
C GLY A 176 37.02 33.50 1.38
N ASN A 177 37.95 32.53 1.29
CA ASN A 177 37.79 31.28 0.51
C ASN A 177 37.16 30.16 1.34
N THR A 178 36.36 30.48 2.37
CA THR A 178 35.68 29.47 3.20
C THR A 178 34.18 29.41 2.89
N PHE A 179 33.70 28.23 2.66
CA PHE A 179 32.31 27.96 2.31
C PHE A 179 31.64 27.09 3.38
N VAL A 180 30.35 27.32 3.59
CA VAL A 180 29.53 26.54 4.51
C VAL A 180 28.39 25.91 3.75
N SER A 181 28.13 24.64 3.93
CA SER A 181 26.96 23.95 3.46
C SER A 181 26.30 23.20 4.61
N VAL A 182 24.98 23.27 4.65
CA VAL A 182 24.17 22.56 5.62
C VAL A 182 23.27 21.58 4.86
N SER A 183 23.32 20.32 5.25
CA SER A 183 22.43 19.28 4.74
C SER A 183 21.82 18.50 5.90
N LEU A 184 20.73 17.82 5.63
CA LEU A 184 20.08 16.94 6.57
C LEU A 184 20.77 15.57 6.51
N SER A 185 21.34 15.12 7.64
CA SER A 185 21.95 13.80 7.76
C SER A 185 20.92 12.72 8.12
N GLN A 186 20.04 13.05 9.06
CA GLN A 186 18.97 12.16 9.48
C GLN A 186 17.71 12.96 9.82
N ILE A 187 16.58 12.47 9.33
CA ILE A 187 15.28 13.05 9.59
C ILE A 187 14.72 12.45 10.88
N ARG A 188 14.11 13.31 11.72
CA ARG A 188 13.45 12.85 12.94
C ARG A 188 12.33 11.87 12.64
N SER A 189 12.09 10.98 13.58
CA SER A 189 10.92 10.11 13.58
C SER A 189 9.74 10.78 14.29
N MET A 190 8.54 10.41 13.89
CA MET A 190 7.28 10.77 14.52
C MET A 190 6.46 9.53 14.82
N LYS A 191 5.59 9.59 15.81
CA LYS A 191 4.66 8.52 16.15
C LYS A 191 3.27 8.88 15.65
N VAL A 192 2.63 7.92 14.96
CA VAL A 192 1.26 8.03 14.51
C VAL A 192 0.46 6.81 14.97
N ASN A 193 -0.82 7.00 15.23
CA ASN A 193 -1.71 5.93 15.68
C ASN A 193 -2.58 5.47 14.52
N ILE A 194 -2.61 4.18 14.24
CA ILE A 194 -3.45 3.57 13.21
C ILE A 194 -4.44 2.64 13.86
N VAL A 195 -5.73 2.90 13.68
CA VAL A 195 -6.81 2.19 14.34
C VAL A 195 -7.90 1.77 13.36
N GLY A 196 -8.75 0.84 13.80
CA GLY A 196 -9.87 0.33 13.00
C GLY A 196 -9.47 -0.85 12.12
N GLU A 197 -10.05 -0.92 10.93
CA GLU A 197 -10.03 -2.07 10.05
C GLU A 197 -8.74 -2.12 9.19
N VAL A 198 -7.59 -2.20 9.84
CA VAL A 198 -6.26 -2.41 9.25
C VAL A 198 -5.72 -3.78 9.63
N VAL A 199 -4.71 -4.27 8.90
CA VAL A 199 -4.10 -5.58 9.15
C VAL A 199 -3.43 -5.62 10.52
N ALA A 200 -2.70 -4.57 10.91
CA ALA A 200 -2.04 -4.46 12.19
C ALA A 200 -2.29 -3.07 12.81
N PRO A 201 -3.36 -2.90 13.62
CA PRO A 201 -3.59 -1.64 14.33
C PRO A 201 -2.54 -1.42 15.42
N GLY A 202 -2.19 -0.15 15.66
CA GLY A 202 -1.21 0.20 16.69
C GLY A 202 -0.56 1.55 16.47
N THR A 203 0.48 1.84 17.27
CA THR A 203 1.31 3.03 17.14
C THR A 203 2.54 2.71 16.30
N TYR A 204 2.79 3.53 15.29
CA TYR A 204 3.89 3.37 14.34
C TYR A 204 4.87 4.53 14.44
N THR A 205 6.17 4.20 14.40
CA THR A 205 7.23 5.19 14.31
C THR A 205 7.63 5.33 12.84
N LEU A 206 7.41 6.50 12.27
CA LEU A 206 7.65 6.83 10.88
C LEU A 206 8.54 8.06 10.74
N PRO A 207 9.26 8.24 9.62
CA PRO A 207 9.96 9.50 9.34
C PRO A 207 9.00 10.68 9.28
N SER A 208 9.43 11.88 9.68
CA SER A 208 8.56 13.07 9.80
C SER A 208 7.98 13.59 8.47
N PHE A 209 8.41 13.06 7.33
CA PHE A 209 7.82 13.37 6.03
C PHE A 209 6.87 12.27 5.53
N ALA A 210 6.62 11.23 6.32
CA ALA A 210 5.74 10.15 5.92
C ALA A 210 4.32 10.64 5.64
N THR A 211 3.72 10.04 4.64
CA THR A 211 2.37 10.33 4.21
C THR A 211 1.39 9.27 4.73
N LEU A 212 0.11 9.50 4.53
CA LEU A 212 -0.94 8.55 4.88
C LEU A 212 -0.74 7.18 4.20
N PHE A 213 -0.32 7.15 2.92
CA PHE A 213 -0.02 5.89 2.23
C PHE A 213 1.16 5.14 2.87
N ASN A 214 2.22 5.86 3.29
CA ASN A 214 3.35 5.24 3.98
C ASN A 214 2.91 4.57 5.29
N ALA A 215 2.04 5.25 6.05
CA ALA A 215 1.51 4.73 7.31
C ALA A 215 0.64 3.49 7.11
N LEU A 216 -0.28 3.53 6.14
CA LEU A 216 -1.12 2.37 5.80
C LEU A 216 -0.28 1.19 5.34
N TYR A 217 0.75 1.44 4.51
CA TYR A 217 1.69 0.40 4.09
C TYR A 217 2.42 -0.23 5.28
N ALA A 218 2.90 0.59 6.22
CA ALA A 218 3.56 0.10 7.43
C ALA A 218 2.64 -0.77 8.30
N ALA A 219 1.33 -0.46 8.33
CA ALA A 219 0.31 -1.26 9.01
C ALA A 219 -0.10 -2.55 8.26
N GLY A 220 0.49 -2.82 7.10
CA GLY A 220 0.13 -3.95 6.24
C GLY A 220 -1.13 -3.72 5.42
N GLY A 221 -1.63 -2.47 5.36
CA GLY A 221 -2.81 -2.06 4.61
C GLY A 221 -4.13 -2.27 5.35
N VAL A 222 -5.21 -2.14 4.59
CA VAL A 222 -6.57 -2.31 5.06
C VAL A 222 -6.91 -3.80 5.10
N ASN A 223 -7.64 -4.27 6.12
CA ASN A 223 -8.09 -5.65 6.23
C ASN A 223 -9.30 -5.92 5.30
N LYS A 224 -9.83 -7.14 5.31
CA LYS A 224 -10.88 -7.57 4.38
C LYS A 224 -12.22 -6.83 4.51
N ILE A 225 -12.50 -6.27 5.67
CA ILE A 225 -13.74 -5.53 5.95
C ILE A 225 -13.52 -4.02 6.02
N GLY A 226 -12.27 -3.58 5.89
CA GLY A 226 -11.95 -2.16 5.96
C GLY A 226 -12.26 -1.43 4.65
N SER A 227 -12.70 -0.18 4.79
CA SER A 227 -12.98 0.70 3.68
C SER A 227 -11.70 1.26 3.05
N LEU A 228 -11.61 1.21 1.72
CA LEU A 228 -10.63 1.94 0.93
C LEU A 228 -11.15 3.31 0.49
N ARG A 229 -12.43 3.59 0.69
CA ARG A 229 -13.13 4.78 0.21
C ARG A 229 -13.30 5.86 1.27
N SER A 230 -12.99 5.54 2.54
CA SER A 230 -13.11 6.47 3.67
C SER A 230 -12.07 6.19 4.74
N ILE A 231 -10.85 6.67 4.50
CA ILE A 231 -9.74 6.59 5.44
C ILE A 231 -9.50 7.97 6.01
N LYS A 232 -9.80 8.14 7.29
CA LYS A 232 -9.81 9.45 7.96
C LYS A 232 -8.54 9.69 8.73
N VAL A 233 -8.07 10.93 8.70
CA VAL A 233 -6.93 11.38 9.52
C VAL A 233 -7.44 12.45 10.48
N TYR A 234 -7.16 12.23 11.76
CA TYR A 234 -7.49 13.17 12.83
C TYR A 234 -6.21 13.74 13.43
N ARG A 235 -6.19 15.05 13.57
CA ARG A 235 -5.15 15.82 14.26
C ARG A 235 -5.80 16.68 15.33
N ASN A 236 -5.35 16.54 16.58
CA ASN A 236 -5.95 17.23 17.72
C ASN A 236 -7.48 17.06 17.78
N SER A 237 -7.95 15.80 17.57
CA SER A 237 -9.37 15.41 17.55
C SER A 237 -10.20 16.02 16.42
N LYS A 238 -9.59 16.70 15.45
CA LYS A 238 -10.26 17.26 14.28
C LYS A 238 -9.92 16.44 13.05
N GLU A 239 -10.94 16.08 12.24
CA GLU A 239 -10.71 15.45 10.93
C GLU A 239 -10.05 16.45 9.99
N ILE A 240 -8.84 16.14 9.52
CA ILE A 240 -8.05 16.98 8.61
C ILE A 240 -8.03 16.44 7.18
N ALA A 241 -8.30 15.14 7.02
CA ALA A 241 -8.34 14.52 5.70
C ALA A 241 -9.23 13.28 5.71
N ASN A 242 -9.80 12.99 4.55
CA ASN A 242 -10.50 11.74 4.24
C ASN A 242 -10.01 11.25 2.88
N LEU A 243 -9.25 10.16 2.88
CA LEU A 243 -8.66 9.58 1.68
C LEU A 243 -9.61 8.57 1.06
N ASP A 244 -9.86 8.71 -0.26
CA ASP A 244 -10.44 7.69 -1.11
C ASP A 244 -9.34 7.08 -1.98
N VAL A 245 -8.97 5.84 -1.72
CA VAL A 245 -7.94 5.12 -2.50
C VAL A 245 -8.39 4.88 -3.94
N TYR A 246 -9.70 4.80 -4.20
CA TYR A 246 -10.21 4.65 -5.57
C TYR A 246 -9.94 5.90 -6.42
N ASP A 247 -9.99 7.11 -5.83
CA ASP A 247 -9.60 8.33 -6.55
C ASP A 247 -8.13 8.29 -7.00
N TYR A 248 -7.25 7.70 -6.19
CA TYR A 248 -5.87 7.46 -6.58
C TYR A 248 -5.77 6.39 -7.68
N LEU A 249 -6.41 5.22 -7.49
CA LEU A 249 -6.29 4.07 -8.38
C LEU A 249 -6.95 4.28 -9.76
N LEU A 250 -8.08 4.95 -9.80
CA LEU A 250 -8.88 5.12 -11.01
C LEU A 250 -8.62 6.45 -11.73
N ASN A 251 -8.35 7.50 -10.95
CA ASN A 251 -8.28 8.87 -11.46
C ASN A 251 -6.88 9.49 -11.36
N GLY A 252 -5.91 8.80 -10.75
CA GLY A 252 -4.55 9.33 -10.52
C GLY A 252 -4.52 10.52 -9.55
N LYS A 253 -5.58 10.75 -8.77
CA LYS A 253 -5.63 11.87 -7.82
C LYS A 253 -4.86 11.53 -6.54
N TYR A 254 -3.77 12.25 -6.33
CA TYR A 254 -2.89 12.09 -5.17
C TYR A 254 -3.04 13.21 -4.12
N THR A 255 -3.96 14.14 -4.35
CA THR A 255 -4.11 15.36 -3.54
C THR A 255 -4.55 15.12 -2.10
N THR A 256 -5.17 13.98 -1.82
CA THR A 256 -5.63 13.61 -0.47
C THR A 256 -4.60 12.81 0.32
N ASN A 257 -3.42 12.55 -0.24
CA ASN A 257 -2.33 11.89 0.47
C ASN A 257 -1.60 12.91 1.38
N VAL A 258 -2.16 13.12 2.56
CA VAL A 258 -1.69 14.12 3.52
C VAL A 258 -0.37 13.70 4.13
N ARG A 259 0.54 14.68 4.33
CA ARG A 259 1.71 14.53 5.19
C ARG A 259 1.27 14.45 6.65
N LEU A 260 1.74 13.43 7.34
CA LEU A 260 1.40 13.18 8.73
C LEU A 260 2.26 14.02 9.69
N GLU A 261 1.74 14.24 10.88
CA GLU A 261 2.44 14.88 11.99
C GLU A 261 2.42 14.01 13.25
N GLU A 262 3.19 14.41 14.24
CA GLU A 262 3.27 13.72 15.54
C GLU A 262 1.90 13.59 16.19
N ASN A 263 1.56 12.38 16.64
CA ASN A 263 0.30 12.00 17.27
C ASN A 263 -0.95 12.05 16.36
N ASP A 264 -0.80 12.15 15.04
CA ASP A 264 -1.92 11.95 14.14
C ASP A 264 -2.56 10.58 14.36
N MET A 265 -3.89 10.53 14.26
CA MET A 265 -4.65 9.30 14.32
C MET A 265 -5.25 8.99 12.95
N ILE A 266 -4.93 7.84 12.40
CA ILE A 266 -5.48 7.32 11.15
C ILE A 266 -6.55 6.31 11.52
N MET A 267 -7.77 6.53 11.06
CA MET A 267 -8.92 5.67 11.33
C MET A 267 -9.46 5.08 10.04
N VAL A 268 -9.50 3.75 9.96
CA VAL A 268 -10.13 3.00 8.88
C VAL A 268 -11.41 2.37 9.41
N GLY A 269 -12.55 2.78 8.88
CA GLY A 269 -13.84 2.16 9.20
C GLY A 269 -14.11 0.91 8.35
N PRO A 270 -15.19 0.15 8.62
CA PRO A 270 -15.66 -0.88 7.72
C PRO A 270 -16.22 -0.28 6.43
N TYR A 271 -16.24 -1.06 5.34
CA TYR A 271 -16.89 -0.64 4.09
C TYR A 271 -18.40 -0.46 4.27
N ASP A 272 -19.00 0.43 3.48
CA ASP A 272 -20.43 0.68 3.51
C ASP A 272 -21.20 -0.35 2.67
N GLN A 273 -20.82 -0.53 1.41
CA GLN A 273 -21.52 -1.35 0.43
C GLN A 273 -20.51 -2.04 -0.51
N LEU A 274 -20.81 -3.28 -0.87
CA LEU A 274 -20.07 -4.01 -1.89
C LEU A 274 -21.00 -4.41 -3.04
N ALA A 275 -20.53 -4.26 -4.27
CA ALA A 275 -21.22 -4.76 -5.46
C ALA A 275 -20.27 -5.63 -6.29
N VAL A 276 -20.82 -6.73 -6.81
CA VAL A 276 -20.09 -7.68 -7.65
C VAL A 276 -20.35 -7.35 -9.13
N VAL A 277 -19.30 -7.29 -9.92
CA VAL A 277 -19.41 -7.06 -11.38
C VAL A 277 -18.89 -8.28 -12.13
N ARG A 278 -19.68 -8.80 -13.04
CA ARG A 278 -19.39 -10.00 -13.86
C ARG A 278 -19.76 -9.79 -15.32
N GLY A 279 -19.19 -10.61 -16.18
CA GLY A 279 -19.51 -10.67 -17.61
C GLY A 279 -18.62 -9.78 -18.47
N LYS A 280 -19.20 -9.11 -19.44
CA LYS A 280 -18.50 -8.38 -20.51
C LYS A 280 -18.10 -6.95 -20.11
N VAL A 281 -17.36 -6.84 -19.01
CA VAL A 281 -16.70 -5.63 -18.53
C VAL A 281 -15.21 -5.80 -18.48
N LYS A 282 -14.44 -4.71 -18.51
CA LYS A 282 -12.98 -4.79 -18.50
C LYS A 282 -12.40 -5.30 -17.17
N ARG A 283 -13.10 -5.08 -16.03
CA ARG A 283 -12.67 -5.55 -14.71
C ARG A 283 -13.80 -6.29 -14.01
N ASN A 284 -13.77 -7.60 -14.04
CA ASN A 284 -14.68 -8.47 -13.28
C ASN A 284 -14.18 -8.58 -11.84
N ARG A 285 -14.71 -7.74 -10.94
CA ARG A 285 -14.27 -7.61 -9.55
C ARG A 285 -15.44 -7.31 -8.60
N ILE A 286 -15.16 -7.32 -7.31
CA ILE A 286 -16.01 -6.73 -6.29
C ILE A 286 -15.55 -5.29 -6.08
N PHE A 287 -16.49 -4.35 -6.07
CA PHE A 287 -16.20 -2.94 -5.87
C PHE A 287 -16.87 -2.44 -4.60
N GLU A 288 -16.13 -1.63 -3.84
CA GLU A 288 -16.69 -0.88 -2.73
C GLU A 288 -17.44 0.35 -3.26
N LEU A 289 -18.67 0.52 -2.81
CA LEU A 289 -19.52 1.64 -3.18
C LEU A 289 -19.82 2.52 -1.97
N ARG A 290 -19.94 3.80 -2.21
CA ARG A 290 -20.56 4.75 -1.28
C ARG A 290 -22.07 4.77 -1.44
N LYS A 291 -22.78 5.10 -0.39
CA LYS A 291 -24.25 5.25 -0.45
C LYS A 291 -24.65 6.26 -1.53
N GLY A 292 -25.59 5.85 -2.38
CA GLY A 292 -26.10 6.67 -3.46
C GLY A 292 -25.33 6.57 -4.77
N GLU A 293 -24.23 5.81 -4.84
CA GLU A 293 -23.54 5.57 -6.10
C GLU A 293 -24.38 4.72 -7.05
N THR A 294 -24.30 5.06 -8.33
CA THR A 294 -25.16 4.53 -9.38
C THR A 294 -24.50 3.41 -10.16
N LEU A 295 -25.30 2.67 -10.92
CA LEU A 295 -24.85 1.65 -11.86
C LEU A 295 -23.82 2.21 -12.87
N LYS A 296 -24.03 3.46 -13.34
CA LYS A 296 -23.07 4.13 -14.23
C LYS A 296 -21.70 4.27 -13.59
N GLN A 297 -21.65 4.74 -12.33
CA GLN A 297 -20.40 4.87 -11.59
C GLN A 297 -19.71 3.51 -11.35
N LEU A 298 -20.51 2.47 -11.04
CA LEU A 298 -19.96 1.12 -10.89
C LEU A 298 -19.35 0.61 -12.21
N LEU A 299 -20.02 0.83 -13.34
CA LEU A 299 -19.48 0.49 -14.67
C LEU A 299 -18.20 1.27 -14.98
N ASP A 300 -18.14 2.54 -14.62
CA ASP A 300 -16.93 3.36 -14.80
C ASP A 300 -15.76 2.83 -13.96
N MET A 301 -16.01 2.41 -12.70
CA MET A 301 -15.01 1.73 -11.86
C MET A 301 -14.56 0.40 -12.47
N ALA A 302 -15.48 -0.35 -13.11
CA ALA A 302 -15.17 -1.58 -13.82
C ALA A 302 -14.39 -1.35 -15.14
N GLY A 303 -14.16 -0.08 -15.52
CA GLY A 303 -13.46 0.32 -16.74
C GLY A 303 -14.33 0.33 -18.00
N GLY A 304 -15.65 0.20 -17.84
CA GLY A 304 -16.60 0.12 -18.93
C GLY A 304 -16.72 -1.26 -19.57
N PHE A 305 -17.45 -1.32 -20.65
CA PHE A 305 -17.75 -2.53 -21.41
C PHE A 305 -16.57 -3.04 -22.24
N THR A 306 -16.55 -4.35 -22.51
CA THR A 306 -15.70 -4.93 -23.55
C THR A 306 -16.31 -4.70 -24.95
N GLY A 307 -15.53 -4.90 -26.00
CA GLY A 307 -15.99 -4.66 -27.39
C GLY A 307 -17.11 -5.56 -27.88
N ASP A 308 -17.33 -6.70 -27.20
CA ASP A 308 -18.37 -7.69 -27.50
C ASP A 308 -19.52 -7.68 -26.49
N ALA A 309 -19.57 -6.64 -25.63
CA ALA A 309 -20.62 -6.49 -24.64
C ALA A 309 -21.95 -6.03 -25.27
N TYR A 310 -23.06 -6.55 -24.75
CA TYR A 310 -24.38 -5.99 -25.02
C TYR A 310 -24.60 -4.80 -24.08
N THR A 311 -24.68 -3.60 -24.64
CA THR A 311 -24.66 -2.33 -23.88
C THR A 311 -26.04 -1.70 -23.64
N LYS A 312 -27.09 -2.21 -24.32
CA LYS A 312 -28.42 -1.62 -24.28
C LYS A 312 -29.14 -1.82 -22.94
N ASP A 313 -28.87 -2.93 -22.30
CA ASP A 313 -29.34 -3.23 -20.95
C ASP A 313 -28.36 -4.15 -20.23
N VAL A 314 -28.47 -4.18 -18.91
CA VAL A 314 -27.69 -5.05 -18.03
C VAL A 314 -28.60 -5.64 -16.96
N GLN A 315 -28.19 -6.76 -16.39
CA GLN A 315 -28.94 -7.43 -15.35
C GLN A 315 -28.32 -7.13 -13.98
N VAL A 316 -29.15 -6.67 -13.04
CA VAL A 316 -28.77 -6.47 -11.64
C VAL A 316 -29.56 -7.47 -10.79
N LYS A 317 -28.83 -8.38 -10.15
CA LYS A 317 -29.37 -9.30 -9.15
C LYS A 317 -29.23 -8.66 -7.77
N ARG A 318 -30.34 -8.42 -7.10
CA ARG A 318 -30.45 -7.82 -5.79
C ARG A 318 -31.12 -8.77 -4.80
N LYS A 319 -30.64 -8.79 -3.56
CA LYS A 319 -31.33 -9.47 -2.47
C LYS A 319 -32.52 -8.63 -2.02
N SER A 320 -33.72 -9.17 -2.10
CA SER A 320 -34.91 -8.71 -1.40
C SER A 320 -35.05 -9.53 -0.12
N ASP A 321 -35.88 -9.16 0.82
CA ASP A 321 -36.02 -9.75 2.16
C ASP A 321 -35.59 -11.24 2.29
N SER A 322 -36.23 -12.14 1.56
CA SER A 322 -35.96 -13.58 1.62
C SER A 322 -35.57 -14.20 0.26
N ARG A 323 -35.53 -13.42 -0.80
CA ARG A 323 -35.35 -13.91 -2.18
C ARG A 323 -34.39 -13.02 -2.96
N TYR A 324 -33.97 -13.48 -4.14
CA TYR A 324 -33.27 -12.64 -5.10
C TYR A 324 -34.26 -12.12 -6.14
N GLN A 325 -34.11 -10.85 -6.51
CA GLN A 325 -34.77 -10.20 -7.61
C GLN A 325 -33.76 -9.90 -8.70
N ILE A 326 -34.12 -10.13 -9.96
CA ILE A 326 -33.33 -9.71 -11.11
C ILE A 326 -34.08 -8.53 -11.76
N SER A 327 -33.36 -7.44 -11.95
CA SER A 327 -33.85 -6.26 -12.64
C SER A 327 -33.04 -6.05 -13.90
N THR A 328 -33.69 -5.96 -15.04
CA THR A 328 -33.07 -5.50 -16.28
C THR A 328 -33.09 -3.99 -16.30
N VAL A 329 -31.92 -3.38 -16.37
CA VAL A 329 -31.74 -1.92 -16.34
C VAL A 329 -31.28 -1.48 -17.73
N SER A 330 -32.07 -0.63 -18.37
CA SER A 330 -31.74 -0.07 -19.69
C SER A 330 -30.70 1.04 -19.59
N GLU A 331 -29.95 1.26 -20.67
CA GLU A 331 -28.83 2.21 -20.76
C GLU A 331 -29.21 3.64 -20.27
N ASP A 332 -30.42 4.12 -20.60
CA ASP A 332 -30.94 5.42 -20.19
C ASP A 332 -31.10 5.56 -18.65
N LYS A 333 -31.19 4.45 -17.93
CA LYS A 333 -31.36 4.39 -16.47
C LYS A 333 -30.08 4.17 -15.70
N PHE A 334 -28.95 3.90 -16.34
CA PHE A 334 -27.68 3.62 -15.63
C PHE A 334 -27.26 4.75 -14.68
N ALA A 335 -27.49 5.99 -15.05
CA ALA A 335 -27.14 7.15 -14.23
C ALA A 335 -28.09 7.39 -13.04
N SER A 336 -29.29 6.85 -13.09
CA SER A 336 -30.32 7.01 -12.04
C SER A 336 -30.51 5.77 -11.18
N PHE A 337 -30.06 4.60 -11.62
CA PHE A 337 -30.20 3.37 -10.88
C PHE A 337 -29.17 3.30 -9.75
N VAL A 338 -29.63 3.49 -8.51
CA VAL A 338 -28.79 3.45 -7.31
C VAL A 338 -28.50 2.00 -6.93
N MET A 339 -27.21 1.68 -6.78
CA MET A 339 -26.72 0.39 -6.34
C MET A 339 -26.91 0.22 -4.82
N GLN A 340 -27.04 -1.04 -4.39
CA GLN A 340 -27.20 -1.40 -2.98
C GLN A 340 -26.17 -2.46 -2.59
N ASP A 341 -25.97 -2.63 -1.28
CA ASP A 341 -25.08 -3.64 -0.74
C ASP A 341 -25.50 -5.05 -1.18
N GLY A 342 -24.53 -5.83 -1.64
CA GLY A 342 -24.74 -7.19 -2.13
C GLY A 342 -25.32 -7.30 -3.54
N ASP A 343 -25.48 -6.19 -4.28
CA ASP A 343 -25.88 -6.23 -5.68
C ASP A 343 -24.86 -6.95 -6.54
N SER A 344 -25.33 -7.72 -7.51
CA SER A 344 -24.49 -8.38 -8.52
C SER A 344 -24.91 -7.93 -9.91
N LEU A 345 -24.01 -7.20 -10.58
CA LEU A 345 -24.17 -6.77 -11.96
C LEU A 345 -23.66 -7.86 -12.90
N GLN A 346 -24.49 -8.25 -13.86
CA GLN A 346 -24.14 -9.13 -14.97
C GLN A 346 -24.30 -8.37 -16.29
N VAL A 347 -23.21 -8.38 -17.09
CA VAL A 347 -23.19 -7.82 -18.43
C VAL A 347 -23.04 -8.95 -19.43
N ASP A 348 -24.00 -9.10 -20.34
CA ASP A 348 -24.00 -10.15 -21.34
C ASP A 348 -23.23 -9.74 -22.61
N SER A 349 -22.92 -10.72 -23.46
CA SER A 349 -22.36 -10.47 -24.78
C SER A 349 -23.45 -10.23 -25.82
N VAL A 350 -23.10 -9.56 -26.92
CA VAL A 350 -23.95 -9.56 -28.11
C VAL A 350 -24.18 -11.01 -28.60
N ILE A 351 -25.35 -11.24 -29.16
CA ILE A 351 -25.71 -12.56 -29.67
C ILE A 351 -24.78 -12.91 -30.86
N PRO A 352 -24.22 -14.14 -30.95
CA PRO A 352 -23.26 -14.49 -31.99
C PRO A 352 -23.97 -14.83 -33.31
N PHE A 353 -24.93 -14.00 -33.72
CA PHE A 353 -25.58 -14.09 -35.00
C PHE A 353 -25.15 -12.93 -35.91
N TYR A 354 -25.03 -13.23 -37.19
CA TYR A 354 -24.73 -12.22 -38.19
C TYR A 354 -26.04 -11.66 -38.77
N GLU A 355 -26.27 -10.38 -38.72
CA GLU A 355 -27.47 -9.73 -39.25
C GLU A 355 -27.60 -9.88 -40.78
N ASN A 356 -26.45 -9.97 -41.47
CA ASN A 356 -26.36 -10.01 -42.92
C ASN A 356 -25.90 -11.39 -43.45
N ARG A 357 -26.13 -12.48 -42.70
CA ARG A 357 -25.72 -13.83 -43.11
C ARG A 357 -26.92 -14.73 -43.27
N LEU A 358 -27.11 -15.24 -44.48
CA LEU A 358 -28.00 -16.37 -44.78
C LEU A 358 -27.19 -17.66 -44.86
N VAL A 359 -27.66 -18.70 -44.22
CA VAL A 359 -27.09 -20.06 -44.36
C VAL A 359 -27.98 -20.87 -45.23
N VAL A 360 -27.46 -21.30 -46.37
CA VAL A 360 -28.16 -22.17 -47.35
C VAL A 360 -27.64 -23.59 -47.18
N THR A 361 -28.52 -24.52 -46.84
CA THR A 361 -28.20 -25.92 -46.64
C THR A 361 -29.12 -26.80 -47.53
N GLY A 362 -28.71 -28.05 -47.76
CA GLY A 362 -29.48 -28.99 -48.56
C GLY A 362 -28.93 -29.20 -49.97
N ALA A 363 -29.78 -29.68 -50.89
CA ALA A 363 -29.41 -29.99 -52.27
C ALA A 363 -29.28 -28.73 -53.15
N VAL A 364 -28.32 -27.86 -52.80
CA VAL A 364 -28.01 -26.64 -53.54
C VAL A 364 -26.61 -26.73 -54.13
N TRP A 365 -26.37 -26.00 -55.23
CA TRP A 365 -25.10 -26.04 -55.97
C TRP A 365 -23.89 -25.64 -55.13
N ARG A 366 -24.06 -24.72 -54.22
CA ARG A 366 -23.04 -24.30 -53.24
C ARG A 366 -23.67 -24.05 -51.87
N PRO A 367 -23.68 -25.08 -50.99
CA PRO A 367 -24.10 -24.86 -49.60
C PRO A 367 -23.08 -24.02 -48.85
N GLY A 368 -23.56 -23.20 -47.94
CA GLY A 368 -22.69 -22.33 -47.11
C GLY A 368 -23.35 -21.06 -46.65
N GLY A 369 -22.57 -20.18 -45.99
CA GLY A 369 -23.00 -18.84 -45.61
C GLY A 369 -22.89 -17.86 -46.78
N ILE A 370 -23.97 -17.15 -47.06
CA ILE A 370 -24.02 -16.08 -48.06
C ILE A 370 -24.22 -14.79 -47.30
N LEU A 371 -23.44 -13.75 -47.67
CA LEU A 371 -23.66 -12.40 -47.16
C LEU A 371 -24.76 -11.72 -47.97
N THR A 372 -25.73 -11.14 -47.28
CA THR A 372 -26.72 -10.23 -47.90
C THR A 372 -26.17 -8.85 -47.90
N ALA A 373 -26.29 -8.10 -48.99
CA ALA A 373 -25.86 -6.72 -49.10
C ALA A 373 -26.68 -5.80 -48.19
#